data_05140a6dfacd921374c9964eb28498f3
#
_entry.id   05140a6dfacd921374c9964eb28498f3
#
_cell.length_a   1.000
_cell.length_b   1.000
_cell.length_c   1.000
_cell.angle_alpha   90.00
_cell.angle_beta   90.00
_cell.angle_gamma   90.00
#
_symmetry.space_group_name_H-M   'P 1'
#
loop_
_entity.id
_entity.type
_entity.pdbx_description
1 polymer ?
#
loop_
_entity_poly.entity_id
_entity_poly.type
_entity_poly.pdbx_seq_one_letter_code
_entity_poly.pdbx_strand_id
1 'polypeptide(L)'
;MRSLKHFAKIIICTLSLFSAFAFAQDRYGVLAYHSVVDESAAENQKQYFPQTISAQTLIKHFNWLKENGYNVISWQQVIDAENGKGTLPDNAVLLSFDDGYETMYNVVFPLLKAYNYPAVFAPVTGWLDTPENQKITYADKMLDRSVFATWSQVKEMEQSGLVEVASHTHNLHNGINANPSGGQLPAVIAPEYKNGKYETEDAYKNRLK
;
A
#
# COMPACT_ATOMS: atom_id res chain seq x y z
N MET A 1 -35.63 -45.50 -69.08
CA MET A 1 -34.41 -44.80 -68.86
C MET A 1 -34.67 -43.68 -67.85
N ARG A 2 -34.33 -43.87 -66.57
CA ARG A 2 -34.55 -42.88 -65.46
C ARG A 2 -33.20 -42.28 -65.10
N SER A 3 -33.09 -40.97 -65.27
CA SER A 3 -31.92 -40.21 -64.85
C SER A 3 -31.99 -39.94 -63.35
N LEU A 4 -30.96 -40.40 -62.63
CA LEU A 4 -30.79 -40.08 -61.20
C LEU A 4 -29.96 -38.77 -61.13
N LYS A 5 -30.66 -37.73 -60.63
CA LYS A 5 -29.95 -36.49 -60.29
C LYS A 5 -29.44 -36.62 -58.86
N HIS A 6 -28.10 -36.61 -58.69
CA HIS A 6 -27.47 -36.57 -57.39
C HIS A 6 -27.43 -35.12 -56.87
N PHE A 7 -28.17 -34.87 -55.76
CA PHE A 7 -28.06 -33.63 -55.00
C PHE A 7 -26.94 -33.80 -53.99
N ALA A 8 -25.82 -33.16 -54.25
CA ALA A 8 -24.78 -33.01 -53.23
C ALA A 8 -25.21 -31.95 -52.19
N LYS A 9 -25.47 -32.36 -50.97
CA LYS A 9 -25.69 -31.45 -49.84
C LYS A 9 -24.33 -31.02 -49.30
N ILE A 10 -23.97 -29.77 -49.55
CA ILE A 10 -22.79 -29.13 -48.94
C ILE A 10 -23.22 -28.74 -47.50
N ILE A 11 -22.70 -29.43 -46.52
CA ILE A 11 -22.81 -29.03 -45.10
C ILE A 11 -21.69 -28.02 -44.83
N ILE A 12 -22.07 -26.75 -44.73
CA ILE A 12 -21.17 -25.70 -44.27
C ILE A 12 -21.12 -25.77 -42.73
N CYS A 13 -20.05 -26.37 -42.19
CA CYS A 13 -19.72 -26.30 -40.77
C CYS A 13 -19.17 -24.91 -40.48
N THR A 14 -19.99 -24.00 -39.99
CA THR A 14 -19.51 -22.75 -39.40
C THR A 14 -18.85 -23.05 -38.07
N LEU A 15 -17.53 -23.14 -38.04
CA LEU A 15 -16.73 -23.15 -36.83
C LEU A 15 -16.86 -21.77 -36.20
N SER A 16 -17.73 -21.62 -35.19
CA SER A 16 -17.75 -20.45 -34.32
C SER A 16 -16.47 -20.49 -33.47
N LEU A 17 -15.48 -19.72 -33.84
CA LEU A 17 -14.33 -19.40 -32.98
C LEU A 17 -14.84 -18.56 -31.81
N PHE A 18 -15.28 -19.21 -30.75
CA PHE A 18 -15.41 -18.58 -29.46
C PHE A 18 -13.97 -18.29 -28.97
N SER A 19 -13.49 -17.07 -29.23
CA SER A 19 -12.33 -16.54 -28.53
C SER A 19 -12.74 -16.43 -27.07
N ALA A 20 -12.35 -17.42 -26.27
CA ALA A 20 -12.37 -17.29 -24.83
C ALA A 20 -11.37 -16.15 -24.50
N PHE A 21 -11.89 -14.95 -24.30
CA PHE A 21 -11.14 -13.92 -23.60
C PHE A 21 -10.92 -14.44 -22.18
N ALA A 22 -9.81 -15.11 -21.96
CA ALA A 22 -9.28 -15.28 -20.63
C ALA A 22 -8.95 -13.86 -20.14
N PHE A 23 -9.83 -13.29 -19.31
CA PHE A 23 -9.45 -12.14 -18.52
C PHE A 23 -8.30 -12.62 -17.62
N ALA A 24 -7.09 -12.28 -18.00
CA ALA A 24 -5.95 -12.39 -17.09
C ALA A 24 -6.36 -11.54 -15.88
N GLN A 25 -6.60 -12.18 -14.74
CA GLN A 25 -6.89 -11.46 -13.52
C GLN A 25 -5.58 -10.79 -13.13
N ASP A 26 -5.53 -9.48 -13.28
CA ASP A 26 -4.39 -8.68 -12.89
C ASP A 26 -4.06 -8.94 -11.41
N ARG A 27 -2.89 -9.49 -11.16
CA ARG A 27 -2.43 -9.84 -9.82
C ARG A 27 -1.18 -9.05 -9.52
N TYR A 28 -1.09 -8.55 -8.31
CA TYR A 28 0.12 -7.91 -7.80
C TYR A 28 0.32 -8.27 -6.34
N GLY A 29 1.59 -8.28 -5.92
CA GLY A 29 1.96 -8.34 -4.51
C GLY A 29 2.10 -6.94 -3.94
N VAL A 30 1.96 -6.80 -2.63
CA VAL A 30 2.26 -5.55 -1.92
C VAL A 30 3.34 -5.83 -0.89
N LEU A 31 4.40 -5.04 -0.91
CA LEU A 31 5.42 -5.01 0.13
C LEU A 31 5.24 -3.73 0.93
N ALA A 32 4.72 -3.87 2.15
CA ALA A 32 4.52 -2.76 3.08
C ALA A 32 5.72 -2.62 4.02
N TYR A 33 6.27 -1.43 4.07
CA TYR A 33 7.38 -1.02 4.92
C TYR A 33 6.95 0.11 5.84
N HIS A 34 7.68 0.31 6.92
CA HIS A 34 7.48 1.40 7.86
C HIS A 34 8.77 2.22 7.97
N SER A 35 9.46 2.17 9.10
CA SER A 35 10.72 2.88 9.28
C SER A 35 11.89 2.16 8.60
N VAL A 36 12.68 2.89 7.82
CA VAL A 36 13.92 2.41 7.20
C VAL A 36 15.05 3.33 7.64
N VAL A 37 16.02 2.79 8.36
CA VAL A 37 17.11 3.57 9.00
C VAL A 37 18.48 3.00 8.64
N ASP A 38 19.54 3.69 9.08
CA ASP A 38 20.90 3.16 8.96
C ASP A 38 21.07 1.83 9.72
N GLU A 39 22.03 1.00 9.28
CA GLU A 39 22.28 -0.32 9.87
C GLU A 39 22.49 -0.25 11.38
N SER A 40 23.33 0.68 11.86
CA SER A 40 23.61 0.86 13.28
C SER A 40 22.40 1.34 14.08
N ALA A 41 21.50 2.10 13.48
CA ALA A 41 20.27 2.56 14.11
C ALA A 41 19.19 1.48 14.11
N ALA A 42 19.15 0.59 13.09
CA ALA A 42 18.15 -0.46 12.95
C ALA A 42 18.15 -1.41 14.15
N GLU A 43 19.30 -1.88 14.61
CA GLU A 43 19.39 -2.78 15.75
C GLU A 43 18.85 -2.15 17.04
N ASN A 44 19.12 -0.85 17.27
CA ASN A 44 18.62 -0.13 18.42
C ASN A 44 17.12 0.16 18.34
N GLN A 45 16.59 0.39 17.14
CA GLN A 45 15.19 0.74 16.94
C GLN A 45 14.25 -0.47 16.90
N LYS A 46 14.69 -1.65 16.46
CA LYS A 46 13.88 -2.88 16.44
C LYS A 46 13.26 -3.23 17.79
N GLN A 47 13.93 -2.91 18.89
CA GLN A 47 13.39 -3.11 20.23
C GLN A 47 12.09 -2.31 20.47
N TYR A 48 11.94 -1.16 19.81
CA TYR A 48 10.83 -0.24 20.01
C TYR A 48 9.85 -0.23 18.84
N PHE A 49 10.35 -0.51 17.64
CA PHE A 49 9.60 -0.52 16.37
C PHE A 49 9.97 -1.79 15.59
N PRO A 50 9.31 -2.92 15.87
CA PRO A 50 9.70 -4.23 15.31
C PRO A 50 9.65 -4.30 13.78
N GLN A 51 8.89 -3.41 13.11
CA GLN A 51 8.84 -3.31 11.65
C GLN A 51 9.99 -2.49 11.05
N THR A 52 10.90 -1.94 11.87
CA THR A 52 12.07 -1.20 11.36
C THR A 52 13.04 -2.12 10.65
N ILE A 53 13.47 -1.72 9.45
CA ILE A 53 14.53 -2.39 8.70
C ILE A 53 15.68 -1.42 8.43
N SER A 54 16.86 -1.97 8.09
CA SER A 54 17.97 -1.13 7.64
C SER A 54 17.89 -0.80 6.15
N ALA A 55 18.53 0.30 5.75
CA ALA A 55 18.70 0.68 4.34
C ALA A 55 19.38 -0.46 3.54
N GLN A 56 20.34 -1.17 4.14
CA GLN A 56 20.99 -2.32 3.52
C GLN A 56 20.00 -3.46 3.26
N THR A 57 19.08 -3.69 4.18
CA THR A 57 18.02 -4.70 3.99
C THR A 57 17.09 -4.29 2.86
N LEU A 58 16.68 -3.01 2.78
CA LEU A 58 15.85 -2.53 1.67
C LEU A 58 16.56 -2.66 0.33
N ILE A 59 17.85 -2.32 0.25
CA ILE A 59 18.69 -2.51 -0.96
C ILE A 59 18.73 -3.98 -1.38
N LYS A 60 18.88 -4.91 -0.43
CA LYS A 60 18.82 -6.36 -0.72
C LYS A 60 17.46 -6.77 -1.29
N HIS A 61 16.36 -6.24 -0.75
CA HIS A 61 15.02 -6.50 -1.29
C HIS A 61 14.88 -5.96 -2.71
N PHE A 62 15.32 -4.73 -2.98
CA PHE A 62 15.25 -4.13 -4.32
C PHE A 62 16.10 -4.88 -5.34
N ASN A 63 17.32 -5.29 -4.96
CA ASN A 63 18.16 -6.14 -5.81
C ASN A 63 17.48 -7.46 -6.10
N TRP A 64 16.93 -8.12 -5.09
CA TRP A 64 16.24 -9.40 -5.26
C TRP A 64 15.04 -9.28 -6.20
N LEU A 65 14.22 -8.25 -6.06
CA LEU A 65 13.10 -8.00 -6.98
C LEU A 65 13.59 -7.87 -8.42
N LYS A 66 14.63 -7.07 -8.64
CA LYS A 66 15.23 -6.85 -9.96
C LYS A 66 15.82 -8.13 -10.56
N GLU A 67 16.56 -8.89 -9.78
CA GLU A 67 17.25 -10.12 -10.22
C GLU A 67 16.26 -11.27 -10.51
N ASN A 68 15.10 -11.26 -9.88
CA ASN A 68 14.06 -12.29 -10.05
C ASN A 68 12.93 -11.87 -10.99
N GLY A 69 13.10 -10.77 -11.75
CA GLY A 69 12.15 -10.36 -12.77
C GLY A 69 10.82 -9.85 -12.23
N TYR A 70 10.80 -9.28 -11.04
CA TYR A 70 9.65 -8.57 -10.52
C TYR A 70 9.58 -7.16 -11.09
N ASN A 71 8.37 -6.72 -11.40
CA ASN A 71 8.07 -5.40 -11.93
C ASN A 71 7.47 -4.54 -10.81
N VAL A 72 8.22 -3.55 -10.34
CA VAL A 72 7.69 -2.59 -9.37
C VAL A 72 6.77 -1.61 -10.09
N ILE A 73 5.52 -1.54 -9.66
CA ILE A 73 4.44 -0.79 -10.30
C ILE A 73 3.96 0.38 -9.43
N SER A 74 3.39 1.40 -10.07
CA SER A 74 2.73 2.52 -9.40
C SER A 74 1.29 2.13 -9.00
N TRP A 75 0.70 2.87 -8.07
CA TRP A 75 -0.70 2.74 -7.74
C TRP A 75 -1.60 3.15 -8.90
N GLN A 76 -1.18 4.15 -9.68
CA GLN A 76 -1.91 4.55 -10.89
C GLN A 76 -2.03 3.41 -11.91
N GLN A 77 -0.99 2.57 -12.06
CA GLN A 77 -1.07 1.39 -12.94
C GLN A 77 -2.11 0.38 -12.44
N VAL A 78 -2.24 0.21 -11.12
CA VAL A 78 -3.30 -0.65 -10.53
C VAL A 78 -4.68 -0.07 -10.86
N ILE A 79 -4.88 1.24 -10.63
CA ILE A 79 -6.13 1.92 -10.95
C ILE A 79 -6.48 1.80 -12.44
N ASP A 80 -5.50 1.96 -13.32
CA ASP A 80 -5.72 1.88 -14.77
C ASP A 80 -6.10 0.46 -15.20
N ALA A 81 -5.47 -0.56 -14.63
CA ALA A 81 -5.81 -1.96 -14.89
C ALA A 81 -7.24 -2.29 -14.40
N GLU A 82 -7.60 -1.89 -13.18
CA GLU A 82 -8.95 -2.08 -12.64
C GLU A 82 -10.03 -1.38 -13.47
N ASN A 83 -9.71 -0.25 -14.08
CA ASN A 83 -10.62 0.49 -14.97
C ASN A 83 -10.57 0.02 -16.43
N GLY A 84 -9.85 -1.05 -16.76
CA GLY A 84 -9.74 -1.60 -18.11
C GLY A 84 -8.95 -0.71 -19.08
N LYS A 85 -8.11 0.21 -18.57
CA LYS A 85 -7.27 1.10 -19.37
C LYS A 85 -5.88 0.54 -19.65
N GLY A 86 -5.56 -0.64 -19.12
CA GLY A 86 -4.29 -1.33 -19.28
C GLY A 86 -4.32 -2.68 -18.60
N THR A 87 -3.17 -3.35 -18.56
CA THR A 87 -2.95 -4.60 -17.82
C THR A 87 -1.69 -4.45 -16.97
N LEU A 88 -1.65 -5.12 -15.83
CA LEU A 88 -0.43 -5.17 -15.03
C LEU A 88 0.59 -6.12 -15.68
N PRO A 89 1.89 -5.83 -15.53
CA PRO A 89 2.94 -6.75 -15.96
C PRO A 89 2.93 -8.02 -15.10
N ASP A 90 3.50 -9.09 -15.64
CA ASP A 90 3.76 -10.30 -14.84
C ASP A 90 4.65 -9.96 -13.63
N ASN A 91 4.48 -10.69 -12.53
CA ASN A 91 5.23 -10.46 -11.29
C ASN A 91 5.15 -9.00 -10.79
N ALA A 92 4.00 -8.36 -10.91
CA ALA A 92 3.78 -7.00 -10.45
C ALA A 92 3.90 -6.90 -8.91
N VAL A 93 4.62 -5.88 -8.42
CA VAL A 93 4.78 -5.57 -6.99
C VAL A 93 4.60 -4.09 -6.74
N LEU A 94 3.72 -3.75 -5.80
CA LEU A 94 3.55 -2.41 -5.28
C LEU A 94 4.38 -2.24 -4.00
N LEU A 95 5.12 -1.16 -3.89
CA LEU A 95 5.81 -0.78 -2.67
C LEU A 95 4.97 0.23 -1.88
N SER A 96 4.73 -0.02 -0.60
CA SER A 96 4.06 0.91 0.32
C SER A 96 4.99 1.25 1.49
N PHE A 97 4.98 2.52 1.89
CA PHE A 97 5.70 3.01 3.07
C PHE A 97 4.70 3.75 3.96
N ASP A 98 4.44 3.20 5.13
CA ASP A 98 3.35 3.60 5.99
C ASP A 98 3.82 4.51 7.13
N ASP A 99 2.88 5.04 7.90
CA ASP A 99 3.02 5.88 9.10
C ASP A 99 3.48 7.32 8.82
N GLY A 100 4.36 7.56 7.87
CA GLY A 100 4.81 8.91 7.58
C GLY A 100 6.19 9.26 8.14
N TYR A 101 7.05 8.27 8.40
CA TYR A 101 8.40 8.48 8.91
C TYR A 101 9.24 9.39 8.00
N GLU A 102 10.03 10.26 8.62
CA GLU A 102 10.93 11.18 7.93
C GLU A 102 12.02 10.44 7.13
N THR A 103 12.36 9.22 7.56
CA THR A 103 13.29 8.35 6.84
C THR A 103 12.80 7.93 5.46
N MET A 104 11.50 8.05 5.17
CA MET A 104 10.99 7.91 3.80
C MET A 104 11.64 8.95 2.87
N TYR A 105 11.80 10.19 3.33
CA TYR A 105 12.41 11.24 2.52
C TYR A 105 13.95 11.13 2.48
N ASN A 106 14.61 10.94 3.64
CA ASN A 106 16.06 10.99 3.73
C ASN A 106 16.77 9.71 3.30
N VAL A 107 16.10 8.55 3.44
CA VAL A 107 16.72 7.24 3.18
C VAL A 107 16.08 6.55 1.98
N VAL A 108 14.75 6.41 2.00
CA VAL A 108 14.03 5.62 0.98
C VAL A 108 13.95 6.34 -0.35
N PHE A 109 13.58 7.60 -0.37
CA PHE A 109 13.38 8.35 -1.61
C PHE A 109 14.63 8.44 -2.50
N PRO A 110 15.84 8.64 -1.98
CA PRO A 110 17.08 8.48 -2.77
C PRO A 110 17.22 7.09 -3.41
N LEU A 111 16.85 6.03 -2.70
CA LEU A 111 16.89 4.66 -3.23
C LEU A 111 15.83 4.46 -4.32
N LEU A 112 14.60 4.94 -4.12
CA LEU A 112 13.57 4.89 -5.16
C LEU A 112 14.03 5.57 -6.45
N LYS A 113 14.70 6.73 -6.35
CA LYS A 113 15.30 7.41 -7.50
C LYS A 113 16.38 6.58 -8.16
N ALA A 114 17.26 5.95 -7.38
CA ALA A 114 18.37 5.16 -7.90
C ALA A 114 17.91 3.90 -8.66
N TYR A 115 16.83 3.28 -8.20
CA TYR A 115 16.23 2.09 -8.83
C TYR A 115 15.16 2.43 -9.87
N ASN A 116 14.72 3.68 -9.94
CA ASN A 116 13.55 4.13 -10.69
C ASN A 116 12.30 3.34 -10.31
N TYR A 117 12.08 3.13 -9.02
CA TYR A 117 10.95 2.39 -8.48
C TYR A 117 9.87 3.35 -7.98
N PRO A 118 8.63 3.24 -8.47
CA PRO A 118 7.51 3.94 -7.88
C PRO A 118 7.14 3.34 -6.52
N ALA A 119 6.51 4.17 -5.66
CA ALA A 119 6.03 3.72 -4.37
C ALA A 119 4.84 4.54 -3.89
N VAL A 120 4.02 3.96 -3.01
CA VAL A 120 3.01 4.67 -2.24
C VAL A 120 3.61 5.10 -0.91
N PHE A 121 3.37 6.34 -0.52
CA PHE A 121 3.66 6.86 0.82
C PHE A 121 2.35 7.20 1.51
N ALA A 122 2.04 6.50 2.60
CA ALA A 122 0.78 6.61 3.33
C ALA A 122 1.03 7.15 4.76
N PRO A 123 1.16 8.48 4.94
CA PRO A 123 1.38 9.06 6.26
C PRO A 123 0.08 9.15 7.08
N VAL A 124 0.23 9.08 8.40
CA VAL A 124 -0.80 9.51 9.37
C VAL A 124 -0.79 11.04 9.41
N THR A 125 -1.75 11.65 8.71
CA THR A 125 -1.70 13.09 8.43
C THR A 125 -1.79 13.96 9.69
N GLY A 126 -2.45 13.50 10.75
CA GLY A 126 -2.49 14.21 12.03
C GLY A 126 -1.12 14.32 12.70
N TRP A 127 -0.20 13.37 12.44
CA TRP A 127 1.17 13.47 12.94
C TRP A 127 1.97 14.53 12.16
N LEU A 128 1.73 14.63 10.86
CA LEU A 128 2.36 15.65 10.03
C LEU A 128 1.86 17.06 10.36
N ASP A 129 0.61 17.20 10.80
CA ASP A 129 0.01 18.47 11.23
C ASP A 129 0.43 18.92 12.64
N THR A 130 1.06 18.01 13.40
CA THR A 130 1.52 18.34 14.77
C THR A 130 2.62 19.40 14.70
N PRO A 131 2.53 20.48 15.52
CA PRO A 131 3.60 21.50 15.60
C PRO A 131 4.95 20.92 16.00
N GLU A 132 6.05 21.47 15.46
CA GLU A 132 7.43 20.97 15.67
C GLU A 132 7.86 20.90 17.15
N ASN A 133 7.31 21.75 17.99
CA ASN A 133 7.62 21.79 19.42
C ASN A 133 6.74 20.85 20.27
N GLN A 134 5.89 20.04 19.63
CA GLN A 134 5.02 19.08 20.31
C GLN A 134 5.50 17.66 20.05
N LYS A 135 5.04 16.76 20.94
CA LYS A 135 5.27 15.33 20.80
C LYS A 135 4.05 14.61 20.26
N ILE A 136 4.28 13.51 19.61
CA ILE A 136 3.27 12.64 19.02
C ILE A 136 3.15 11.39 19.89
N THR A 137 1.92 11.02 20.25
CA THR A 137 1.65 9.75 20.89
C THR A 137 1.61 8.63 19.85
N TYR A 138 2.54 7.69 19.94
CA TYR A 138 2.62 6.49 19.13
C TYR A 138 2.53 5.26 20.04
N ALA A 139 1.39 4.61 20.05
CA ALA A 139 1.07 3.55 21.03
C ALA A 139 1.25 4.04 22.49
N ASP A 140 2.21 3.48 23.20
CA ASP A 140 2.55 3.83 24.59
C ASP A 140 3.73 4.83 24.69
N LYS A 141 4.20 5.37 23.58
CA LYS A 141 5.41 6.21 23.49
C LYS A 141 5.11 7.63 23.07
N MET A 142 5.96 8.54 23.53
CA MET A 142 5.97 9.94 23.10
C MET A 142 7.15 10.17 22.18
N LEU A 143 6.89 10.40 20.89
CA LEU A 143 7.90 10.65 19.87
C LEU A 143 8.02 12.14 19.59
N ASP A 144 9.23 12.56 19.22
CA ASP A 144 9.43 13.91 18.72
C ASP A 144 8.79 14.05 17.33
N ARG A 145 8.24 15.24 17.04
CA ARG A 145 7.64 15.54 15.74
C ARG A 145 8.60 15.29 14.57
N SER A 146 9.89 15.53 14.77
CA SER A 146 10.95 15.31 13.77
C SER A 146 11.15 13.87 13.32
N VAL A 147 10.54 12.90 14.01
CA VAL A 147 10.53 11.50 13.57
C VAL A 147 9.70 11.31 12.29
N PHE A 148 8.78 12.23 12.02
CA PHE A 148 7.87 12.16 10.88
C PHE A 148 8.18 13.25 9.85
N ALA A 149 7.89 12.94 8.58
CA ALA A 149 8.09 13.83 7.46
C ALA A 149 7.33 15.16 7.61
N THR A 150 7.82 16.20 6.96
CA THR A 150 7.11 17.46 6.79
C THR A 150 6.27 17.46 5.51
N TRP A 151 5.23 18.29 5.47
CA TRP A 151 4.44 18.46 4.23
C TRP A 151 5.27 18.96 3.05
N SER A 152 6.34 19.71 3.30
CA SER A 152 7.28 20.13 2.26
C SER A 152 8.01 18.94 1.63
N GLN A 153 8.48 18.00 2.46
CA GLN A 153 9.13 16.78 2.00
C GLN A 153 8.14 15.88 1.25
N VAL A 154 6.91 15.73 1.75
CA VAL A 154 5.84 14.98 1.06
C VAL A 154 5.58 15.55 -0.33
N LYS A 155 5.43 16.87 -0.42
CA LYS A 155 5.21 17.57 -1.70
C LYS A 155 6.37 17.37 -2.68
N GLU A 156 7.62 17.42 -2.22
CA GLU A 156 8.79 17.18 -3.07
C GLU A 156 8.80 15.74 -3.61
N MET A 157 8.50 14.76 -2.76
CA MET A 157 8.41 13.35 -3.16
C MET A 157 7.32 13.14 -4.21
N GLU A 158 6.13 13.70 -4.00
CA GLU A 158 5.01 13.61 -4.94
C GLU A 158 5.34 14.27 -6.29
N GLN A 159 5.93 15.47 -6.26
CA GLN A 159 6.34 16.19 -7.48
C GLN A 159 7.40 15.48 -8.30
N SER A 160 8.13 14.53 -7.74
CA SER A 160 9.07 13.69 -8.48
C SER A 160 8.42 12.73 -9.47
N GLY A 161 7.12 12.45 -9.30
CA GLY A 161 6.38 11.44 -10.04
C GLY A 161 6.70 9.99 -9.68
N LEU A 162 7.60 9.75 -8.71
CA LEU A 162 7.90 8.41 -8.20
C LEU A 162 7.08 8.03 -6.97
N VAL A 163 6.62 9.01 -6.19
CA VAL A 163 5.90 8.74 -4.95
C VAL A 163 4.48 9.24 -5.07
N GLU A 164 3.54 8.33 -4.91
CA GLU A 164 2.10 8.61 -4.83
C GLU A 164 1.70 8.69 -3.36
N VAL A 165 0.97 9.74 -2.98
CA VAL A 165 0.60 9.97 -1.58
C VAL A 165 -0.79 9.40 -1.31
N ALA A 166 -0.89 8.52 -0.31
CA ALA A 166 -2.14 7.98 0.20
C ALA A 166 -2.38 8.42 1.65
N SER A 167 -3.53 8.11 2.21
CA SER A 167 -3.83 8.39 3.61
C SER A 167 -3.70 7.13 4.45
N HIS A 168 -2.92 7.21 5.54
CA HIS A 168 -2.93 6.20 6.61
C HIS A 168 -3.82 6.65 7.77
N THR A 169 -4.95 7.23 7.47
CA THR A 169 -5.89 7.97 8.34
C THR A 169 -5.33 9.32 8.81
N HIS A 170 -6.18 10.13 9.42
CA HIS A 170 -5.74 11.38 10.05
C HIS A 170 -5.31 11.16 11.51
N ASN A 171 -6.19 10.60 12.35
CA ASN A 171 -5.94 10.40 13.79
C ASN A 171 -6.44 9.04 14.30
N LEU A 172 -6.51 8.01 13.44
CA LEU A 172 -7.06 6.71 13.81
C LEU A 172 -6.01 5.59 13.89
N HIS A 173 -4.73 5.95 13.84
CA HIS A 173 -3.63 5.01 13.96
C HIS A 173 -3.36 4.66 15.45
N ASN A 174 -4.36 4.07 16.07
CA ASN A 174 -4.30 3.61 17.46
C ASN A 174 -5.19 2.38 17.67
N GLY A 175 -4.84 1.59 18.68
CA GLY A 175 -5.70 0.54 19.19
C GLY A 175 -6.77 1.11 20.12
N ILE A 176 -7.95 0.52 20.07
CA ILE A 176 -9.04 0.82 21.01
C ILE A 176 -9.46 -0.46 21.72
N ASN A 177 -10.04 -0.32 22.89
CA ASN A 177 -10.69 -1.44 23.57
C ASN A 177 -11.98 -1.79 22.81
N ALA A 178 -12.02 -2.96 22.16
CA ALA A 178 -13.10 -3.35 21.27
C ALA A 178 -14.11 -4.34 21.89
N ASN A 179 -13.90 -4.77 23.15
CA ASN A 179 -14.82 -5.70 23.80
C ASN A 179 -14.67 -5.69 25.33
N PRO A 180 -15.62 -6.30 26.08
CA PRO A 180 -15.58 -6.36 27.54
C PRO A 180 -14.35 -7.04 28.15
N SER A 181 -13.68 -7.90 27.37
CA SER A 181 -12.49 -8.66 27.81
C SER A 181 -11.19 -7.89 27.60
N GLY A 182 -11.24 -6.64 27.11
CA GLY A 182 -10.05 -5.81 26.88
C GLY A 182 -9.32 -6.12 25.58
N GLY A 183 -9.94 -6.85 24.63
CA GLY A 183 -9.37 -7.11 23.32
C GLY A 183 -9.19 -5.82 22.52
N GLN A 184 -7.98 -5.61 21.98
CA GLN A 184 -7.62 -4.42 21.21
C GLN A 184 -7.87 -4.66 19.71
N LEU A 185 -8.46 -3.68 19.05
CA LEU A 185 -8.59 -3.61 17.60
C LEU A 185 -8.21 -2.20 17.08
N PRO A 186 -7.82 -2.08 15.81
CA PRO A 186 -7.60 -0.76 15.21
C PRO A 186 -8.85 0.12 15.31
N ALA A 187 -8.66 1.38 15.69
CA ALA A 187 -9.74 2.34 15.89
C ALA A 187 -10.67 2.50 14.69
N VAL A 188 -10.15 2.31 13.48
CA VAL A 188 -10.90 2.47 12.23
C VAL A 188 -11.91 1.35 11.95
N ILE A 189 -11.71 0.15 12.52
CA ILE A 189 -12.51 -1.04 12.13
C ILE A 189 -13.51 -1.52 13.18
N ALA A 190 -13.49 -0.94 14.38
CA ALA A 190 -14.34 -1.41 15.46
C ALA A 190 -14.93 -0.27 16.29
N PRO A 191 -16.13 -0.45 16.87
CA PRO A 191 -16.65 0.45 17.90
C PRO A 191 -15.84 0.31 19.20
N GLU A 192 -15.61 1.44 19.89
CA GLU A 192 -14.93 1.43 21.19
C GLU A 192 -15.87 0.87 22.29
N TYR A 193 -15.33 -0.02 23.13
CA TYR A 193 -15.99 -0.46 24.35
C TYR A 193 -15.39 0.26 25.56
N LYS A 194 -16.20 1.12 26.20
CA LYS A 194 -15.76 1.95 27.31
C LYS A 194 -16.87 2.13 28.34
N ASN A 195 -16.53 2.13 29.62
CA ASN A 195 -17.50 2.31 30.72
C ASN A 195 -18.69 1.33 30.66
N GLY A 196 -18.42 0.06 30.35
CA GLY A 196 -19.42 -1.01 30.35
C GLY A 196 -20.36 -1.05 29.14
N LYS A 197 -20.09 -0.26 28.07
CA LYS A 197 -20.92 -0.20 26.86
C LYS A 197 -20.09 0.09 25.63
N TYR A 198 -20.64 -0.28 24.47
CA TYR A 198 -20.11 0.16 23.19
C TYR A 198 -20.49 1.63 22.91
N GLU A 199 -19.61 2.33 22.20
CA GLU A 199 -19.98 3.63 21.61
C GLU A 199 -21.17 3.46 20.67
N THR A 200 -21.96 4.52 20.49
CA THR A 200 -23.09 4.53 19.57
C THR A 200 -22.60 4.55 18.12
N GLU A 201 -23.45 4.11 17.18
CA GLU A 201 -23.15 4.17 15.75
C GLU A 201 -22.81 5.60 15.30
N ASP A 202 -23.51 6.60 15.81
CA ASP A 202 -23.23 8.00 15.49
C ASP A 202 -21.88 8.47 16.06
N ALA A 203 -21.52 8.04 17.28
CA ALA A 203 -20.21 8.34 17.86
C ALA A 203 -19.09 7.68 17.05
N TYR A 204 -19.27 6.40 16.66
CA TYR A 204 -18.34 5.70 15.79
C TYR A 204 -18.16 6.41 14.46
N LYS A 205 -19.25 6.72 13.74
CA LYS A 205 -19.22 7.46 12.46
C LYS A 205 -18.56 8.83 12.59
N ASN A 206 -18.81 9.54 13.70
CA ASN A 206 -18.19 10.85 13.93
C ASN A 206 -16.69 10.76 14.21
N ARG A 207 -16.23 9.66 14.81
CA ARG A 207 -14.80 9.40 15.01
C ARG A 207 -14.07 9.06 13.70
N LEU A 208 -14.79 8.52 12.70
CA LEU A 208 -14.24 8.18 11.39
C LEU A 208 -14.14 9.37 10.41
N LYS A 209 -14.74 10.51 10.74
CA LYS A 209 -14.71 11.75 9.93
C LYS A 209 -13.47 12.58 10.22
#